data_bc8ca41cd5be0ef0e57332de21e7a11f
#
_entry.id   bc8ca41cd5be0ef0e57332de21e7a11f
#
_cell.length_a   1.000
_cell.length_b   1.000
_cell.length_c   1.000
_cell.angle_alpha   90.00
_cell.angle_beta   90.00
_cell.angle_gamma   90.00
#
_symmetry.space_group_name_H-M   'P 1'
#
loop_
_entity.id
_entity.type
_entity.pdbx_description
1 polymer ?
#
loop_
_entity_poly.entity_id
_entity_poly.type
_entity_poly.pdbx_seq_one_letter_code
_entity_poly.pdbx_strand_id
1 'polypeptide(L)' 'MTVRLMSDGELTRLELLRDLDQRRLTVETTAQLLGLERLQVFRLLKAYRSEGATGLIS' A
#
# COMPACT_ATOMS: atom_id res chain seq x y z
N MET A 1 -12.31 19.51 11.15
CA MET A 1 -12.75 18.17 11.54
C MET A 1 -12.83 17.24 10.34
N THR A 2 -12.31 16.07 10.47
CA THR A 2 -12.23 15.14 9.35
C THR A 2 -13.08 13.91 9.62
N VAL A 3 -13.89 13.55 8.65
CA VAL A 3 -14.65 12.31 8.70
C VAL A 3 -13.90 11.27 7.89
N ARG A 4 -13.66 10.12 8.48
CA ARG A 4 -12.95 9.05 7.79
C ARG A 4 -13.93 8.02 7.30
N LEU A 5 -13.86 7.74 6.03
CA LEU A 5 -14.71 6.74 5.40
C LEU A 5 -14.01 5.40 5.28
N MET A 6 -12.68 5.40 5.43
CA MET A 6 -11.88 4.19 5.36
C MET A 6 -11.09 4.04 6.66
N SER A 7 -10.72 2.82 6.98
CA SER A 7 -9.85 2.61 8.13
C SER A 7 -8.47 3.20 7.85
N ASP A 8 -7.77 3.58 8.92
CA ASP A 8 -6.44 4.14 8.80
C ASP A 8 -5.48 3.16 8.10
N GLY A 9 -5.63 1.88 8.39
CA GLY A 9 -4.76 0.88 7.80
C GLY A 9 -4.92 0.77 6.29
N GLU A 10 -6.15 0.83 5.81
CA GLU A 10 -6.40 0.77 4.37
C GLU A 10 -5.86 1.99 3.66
N LEU A 11 -6.11 3.17 4.19
CA LEU A 11 -5.64 4.41 3.60
C LEU A 11 -4.11 4.45 3.57
N THR A 12 -3.49 4.09 4.68
CA THR A 12 -2.03 4.08 4.77
C THR A 12 -1.43 3.10 3.77
N ARG A 13 -2.02 1.92 3.63
CA ARG A 13 -1.53 0.92 2.70
C ARG A 13 -1.57 1.44 1.25
N LEU A 14 -2.67 2.05 0.86
CA LEU A 14 -2.79 2.60 -0.49
C LEU A 14 -1.79 3.72 -0.73
N GLU A 15 -1.60 4.59 0.23
CA GLU A 15 -0.64 5.68 0.11
C GLU A 15 0.78 5.15 -0.01
N LEU A 16 1.13 4.16 0.79
CA LEU A 16 2.47 3.59 0.75
C LEU A 16 2.73 2.85 -0.55
N LEU A 17 1.74 2.12 -1.06
CA LEU A 17 1.89 1.42 -2.32
C LEU A 17 2.01 2.40 -3.48
N ARG A 18 1.27 3.49 -3.45
CA ARG A 18 1.40 4.52 -4.46
C ARG A 18 2.78 5.14 -4.45
N ASP A 19 3.28 5.48 -3.26
CA ASP A 19 4.61 6.06 -3.15
C ASP A 19 5.68 5.07 -3.59
N LEU A 20 5.50 3.80 -3.27
CA LEU A 20 6.41 2.76 -3.71
C LEU A 20 6.40 2.62 -5.23
N ASP A 21 5.22 2.65 -5.84
CA ASP A 21 5.10 2.56 -7.28
C ASP A 21 5.76 3.75 -7.98
N GLN A 22 5.68 4.92 -7.36
CA GLN A 22 6.31 6.14 -7.87
C GLN A 22 7.78 6.26 -7.46
N ARG A 23 8.30 5.25 -6.82
CA ARG A 23 9.69 5.19 -6.36
C ARG A 23 10.07 6.25 -5.34
N ARG A 24 9.08 6.71 -4.58
CA ARG A 24 9.32 7.60 -3.46
C ARG A 24 9.73 6.84 -2.22
N LEU A 25 9.36 5.57 -2.15
CA LEU A 25 9.73 4.67 -1.08
C LEU A 25 10.40 3.43 -1.66
N THR A 26 11.23 2.80 -0.83
CA THR A 26 11.80 1.49 -1.19
C THR A 26 10.88 0.39 -0.69
N VAL A 27 11.03 -0.81 -1.26
CA VAL A 27 10.29 -1.98 -0.80
C VAL A 27 10.60 -2.25 0.66
N GLU A 28 11.84 -2.13 1.05
CA GLU A 28 12.26 -2.38 2.42
C GLU A 28 11.59 -1.43 3.39
N THR A 29 11.60 -0.14 3.08
CA THR A 29 10.95 0.85 3.92
C THR A 29 9.44 0.59 4.00
N THR A 30 8.82 0.30 2.87
CA THR A 30 7.39 0.02 2.84
C THR A 30 7.06 -1.20 3.68
N ALA A 31 7.87 -2.24 3.60
CA ALA A 31 7.66 -3.44 4.39
C ALA A 31 7.73 -3.14 5.88
N GLN A 32 8.68 -2.32 6.30
CA GLN A 32 8.81 -1.93 7.70
C GLN A 32 7.60 -1.12 8.17
N LEU A 33 7.15 -0.19 7.36
CA LEU A 33 6.01 0.64 7.72
C LEU A 33 4.70 -0.15 7.81
N LEU A 34 4.56 -1.15 6.97
CA LEU A 34 3.36 -2.00 6.98
C LEU A 34 3.48 -3.18 7.94
N GLY A 35 4.67 -3.45 8.43
CA GLY A 35 4.90 -4.62 9.28
C GLY A 35 4.80 -5.92 8.50
N LEU A 36 5.17 -5.91 7.24
CA LEU A 36 5.10 -7.06 6.35
C LEU A 36 6.48 -7.45 5.87
N GLU A 37 6.59 -8.64 5.31
CA GLU A 37 7.81 -9.09 4.65
C GLU A 37 7.87 -8.50 3.25
N ARG A 38 9.09 -8.43 2.68
CA ARG A 38 9.25 -7.89 1.33
C ARG A 38 8.42 -8.64 0.30
N LEU A 39 8.34 -9.95 0.44
CA LEU A 39 7.54 -10.76 -0.49
C LEU A 39 6.08 -10.32 -0.48
N GLN A 40 5.55 -10.06 0.71
CA GLN A 40 4.18 -9.57 0.85
C GLN A 40 4.00 -8.23 0.16
N VAL A 41 4.99 -7.33 0.32
CA VAL A 41 4.93 -6.02 -0.32
C VAL A 41 4.93 -6.16 -1.83
N PHE A 42 5.75 -7.06 -2.38
CA PHE A 42 5.76 -7.29 -3.82
C PHE A 42 4.41 -7.80 -4.32
N ARG A 43 3.78 -8.67 -3.57
CA ARG A 43 2.45 -9.17 -3.94
C ARG A 43 1.41 -8.07 -3.93
N LEU A 44 1.45 -7.22 -2.91
CA LEU A 44 0.54 -6.08 -2.84
C LEU A 44 0.78 -5.11 -3.97
N LEU A 45 2.04 -4.84 -4.27
CA LEU A 45 2.38 -3.93 -5.36
C LEU A 45 1.91 -4.49 -6.70
N LYS A 46 2.08 -5.78 -6.92
CA LYS A 46 1.61 -6.42 -8.13
C LYS A 46 0.12 -6.30 -8.28
N ALA A 47 -0.63 -6.54 -7.21
CA ALA A 47 -2.08 -6.40 -7.23
C ALA A 47 -2.48 -4.95 -7.49
N TYR A 48 -1.77 -4.01 -6.88
CA TYR A 48 -2.03 -2.60 -7.07
C TYR A 48 -1.85 -2.18 -8.54
N ARG A 49 -0.77 -2.64 -9.16
CA ARG A 49 -0.51 -2.31 -10.55
C ARG A 49 -1.48 -2.98 -11.51
N SER A 50 -1.91 -4.18 -11.15
CA SER A 50 -2.78 -4.96 -12.00
C SER A 50 -4.24 -4.50 -11.93
N GLU A 51 -4.71 -4.22 -10.73
CA GLU A 51 -6.12 -3.91 -10.49
C GLU A 51 -6.35 -2.51 -9.92
N GLY A 52 -5.28 -1.78 -9.66
CA GLY A 52 -5.38 -0.48 -9.03
C GLY A 52 -5.84 -0.60 -7.59
N ALA A 53 -6.39 0.48 -7.05
CA ALA A 53 -6.82 0.52 -5.66
C ALA A 53 -7.96 -0.47 -5.39
N THR A 54 -8.75 -0.77 -6.38
CA THR A 54 -9.89 -1.68 -6.23
C THR A 54 -9.45 -3.08 -5.83
N GLY A 55 -8.35 -3.54 -6.38
CA GLY A 55 -7.84 -4.87 -6.08
C GLY A 55 -7.40 -5.04 -4.64
N LEU A 56 -7.13 -3.95 -3.93
CA LEU A 56 -6.70 -3.99 -2.54
C LEU A 56 -7.87 -3.90 -1.57
N ILE A 57 -8.97 -3.36 -2.01
CA ILE A 57 -10.12 -3.08 -1.16
C ILE A 57 -11.15 -4.20 -1.18
N SER A 58 -11.35 -4.80 -2.29
CA SER A 58 -12.39 -5.83 -2.45
C SER A 58 -12.07 -7.17 -1.78
#